data_4d9139f6d6c7876742fba75fb3c4f447
#
_entry.id   4d9139f6d6c7876742fba75fb3c4f447
#
_cell.length_a   1.000
_cell.length_b   1.000
_cell.length_c   1.000
_cell.angle_alpha   90.00
_cell.angle_beta   90.00
_cell.angle_gamma   90.00
#
_symmetry.space_group_name_H-M   'P 1'
#
loop_
_entity.id
_entity.type
_entity.pdbx_description
1 polymer ?
#
loop_
_entity_poly.entity_id
_entity_poly.type
_entity_poly.pdbx_seq_one_letter_code
_entity_poly.pdbx_strand_id
1 'polypeptide(L)'
;MIGIRAIASCVPPGRVSNLDRRDEVGKDEAFIRDKLGFESLARRDPGTETSDLCVQAFRALESRPGFDPATVDCVIVCTQNPDAHGLPHTAAVVHGKLGLPQTAASFDISLGCSGYVYGLSLATAFMQANGLRSGLLFTADPYSKILDPRDWD
;
A
#
# COMPACT_ATOMS: atom_id res chain seq x y z
N MET A 1 -10.88 -4.31 23.28
CA MET A 1 -11.47 -4.27 21.91
C MET A 1 -10.45 -3.61 21.00
N ILE A 2 -10.15 -4.20 19.85
CA ILE A 2 -9.29 -3.61 18.82
C ILE A 2 -10.17 -2.94 17.78
N GLY A 3 -9.77 -1.77 17.32
CA GLY A 3 -10.47 -1.01 16.29
C GLY A 3 -9.55 -0.07 15.56
N ILE A 4 -10.02 0.50 14.46
CA ILE A 4 -9.27 1.46 13.65
C ILE A 4 -9.20 2.79 14.42
N ARG A 5 -8.00 3.24 14.74
CA ARG A 5 -7.77 4.52 15.44
C ARG A 5 -7.55 5.67 14.46
N ALA A 6 -6.85 5.41 13.36
CA ALA A 6 -6.56 6.41 12.35
C ALA A 6 -6.30 5.77 10.99
N ILE A 7 -6.55 6.52 9.93
CA ILE A 7 -6.27 6.14 8.54
C ILE A 7 -5.52 7.29 7.89
N ALA A 8 -4.47 6.95 7.14
CA ALA A 8 -3.77 7.88 6.27
C ALA A 8 -3.47 7.21 4.92
N SER A 9 -3.26 8.01 3.91
CA SER A 9 -2.94 7.53 2.56
C SER A 9 -1.82 8.34 1.93
N CYS A 10 -1.12 7.71 1.01
CA CYS A 10 -0.19 8.36 0.11
C CYS A 10 -0.55 7.97 -1.32
N VAL A 11 -0.72 8.98 -2.16
CA VAL A 11 -0.91 8.81 -3.61
C VAL A 11 0.25 9.50 -4.30
N PRO A 12 1.07 8.78 -5.09
CA PRO A 12 2.18 9.39 -5.83
C PRO A 12 1.72 10.59 -6.66
N PRO A 13 2.53 11.66 -6.77
CA PRO A 13 2.14 12.87 -7.51
C PRO A 13 2.15 12.67 -9.03
N GLY A 14 2.95 11.72 -9.53
CA GLY A 14 3.02 11.40 -10.95
C GLY A 14 1.66 11.05 -11.52
N ARG A 15 1.36 11.50 -12.74
CA ARG A 15 0.09 11.25 -13.44
C ARG A 15 0.36 10.78 -14.86
N VAL A 16 -0.46 9.86 -15.31
CA VAL A 16 -0.55 9.43 -16.70
C VAL A 16 -1.97 9.67 -17.18
N SER A 17 -2.11 10.44 -18.25
CA SER A 17 -3.41 10.70 -18.88
C SER A 17 -3.76 9.55 -19.82
N ASN A 18 -4.90 8.92 -19.60
CA ASN A 18 -5.42 7.90 -20.50
C ASN A 18 -5.95 8.55 -21.81
N LEU A 19 -6.46 9.78 -21.72
CA LEU A 19 -6.92 10.51 -22.89
C LEU A 19 -5.79 10.86 -23.86
N ASP A 20 -4.61 11.24 -23.33
CA ASP A 20 -3.46 11.58 -24.19
C ASP A 20 -2.88 10.33 -24.87
N ARG A 21 -3.10 9.17 -24.28
CA ARG A 21 -2.59 7.89 -24.77
C ARG A 21 -3.57 7.09 -25.61
N ARG A 22 -4.78 7.63 -25.88
CA ARG A 22 -5.84 6.92 -26.60
C ARG A 22 -5.40 6.37 -27.96
N ASP A 23 -4.59 7.14 -28.67
CA ASP A 23 -4.12 6.77 -30.02
C ASP A 23 -3.07 5.64 -29.95
N GLU A 24 -2.25 5.59 -28.87
CA GLU A 24 -1.27 4.53 -28.65
C GLU A 24 -1.92 3.16 -28.42
N VAL A 25 -3.10 3.17 -27.80
CA VAL A 25 -3.82 1.95 -27.39
C VAL A 25 -5.04 1.63 -28.27
N GLY A 26 -5.31 2.46 -29.29
CA GLY A 26 -6.39 2.24 -30.24
C GLY A 26 -7.79 2.29 -29.59
N LYS A 27 -7.97 3.08 -28.54
CA LYS A 27 -9.25 3.26 -27.83
C LYS A 27 -9.73 4.70 -27.99
N ASP A 28 -11.03 4.89 -28.13
CA ASP A 28 -11.64 6.20 -28.24
C ASP A 28 -11.91 6.84 -26.84
N GLU A 29 -12.28 8.11 -26.85
CA GLU A 29 -12.58 8.87 -25.63
C GLU A 29 -13.80 8.29 -24.90
N ALA A 30 -14.80 7.81 -25.64
CA ALA A 30 -16.01 7.21 -25.06
C ALA A 30 -15.65 5.93 -24.28
N PHE A 31 -14.74 5.09 -24.80
CA PHE A 31 -14.25 3.94 -24.07
C PHE A 31 -13.58 4.34 -22.75
N ILE A 32 -12.73 5.38 -22.77
CA ILE A 32 -12.00 5.83 -21.57
C ILE A 32 -12.97 6.41 -20.54
N ARG A 33 -13.92 7.25 -20.94
CA ARG A 33 -14.86 7.90 -20.02
C ARG A 33 -15.95 6.97 -19.50
N ASP A 34 -16.53 6.15 -20.39
CA ASP A 34 -17.76 5.41 -20.08
C ASP A 34 -17.47 3.99 -19.61
N LYS A 35 -16.40 3.34 -20.13
CA LYS A 35 -16.03 1.98 -19.72
C LYS A 35 -14.95 1.96 -18.63
N LEU A 36 -13.84 2.66 -18.81
CA LEU A 36 -12.79 2.70 -17.80
C LEU A 36 -13.20 3.53 -16.58
N GLY A 37 -13.87 4.67 -16.81
CA GLY A 37 -14.35 5.54 -15.74
C GLY A 37 -13.26 6.41 -15.09
N PHE A 38 -12.02 6.41 -15.61
CA PHE A 38 -10.95 7.27 -15.12
C PHE A 38 -10.05 7.78 -16.25
N GLU A 39 -9.84 9.09 -16.25
CA GLU A 39 -9.10 9.80 -17.30
C GLU A 39 -7.60 9.87 -17.01
N SER A 40 -7.21 9.78 -15.75
CA SER A 40 -5.80 9.79 -15.35
C SER A 40 -5.53 8.83 -14.19
N LEU A 41 -4.32 8.31 -14.17
CA LEU A 41 -3.83 7.39 -13.16
C LEU A 41 -2.67 8.01 -12.38
N ALA A 42 -2.62 7.74 -11.08
CA ALA A 42 -1.41 7.98 -10.31
C ALA A 42 -0.32 6.98 -10.73
N ARG A 43 0.90 7.47 -10.88
CA ARG A 43 2.05 6.63 -11.21
C ARG A 43 3.18 6.90 -10.23
N ARG A 44 3.76 5.82 -9.71
CA ARG A 44 4.95 5.93 -8.88
C ARG A 44 6.15 6.42 -9.68
N ASP A 45 7.09 7.08 -9.05
CA ASP A 45 8.36 7.40 -9.67
C ASP A 45 9.20 6.12 -9.91
N PRO A 46 10.02 6.09 -10.96
CA PRO A 46 10.97 4.99 -11.17
C PRO A 46 11.83 4.78 -9.92
N GLY A 47 11.98 3.52 -9.50
CA GLY A 47 12.76 3.18 -8.29
C GLY A 47 12.01 3.29 -6.96
N THR A 48 10.79 3.87 -6.92
CA THR A 48 9.95 3.83 -5.71
C THR A 48 9.41 2.43 -5.51
N GLU A 49 9.67 1.83 -4.37
CA GLU A 49 9.19 0.51 -4.00
C GLU A 49 7.90 0.59 -3.15
N THR A 50 7.27 -0.55 -2.94
CA THR A 50 6.04 -0.66 -2.14
C THR A 50 6.26 -0.18 -0.71
N SER A 51 7.41 -0.53 -0.12
CA SER A 51 7.77 -0.07 1.21
C SER A 51 7.94 1.46 1.30
N ASP A 52 8.38 2.12 0.22
CA ASP A 52 8.51 3.58 0.20
C ASP A 52 7.14 4.26 0.26
N LEU A 53 6.14 3.70 -0.45
CA LEU A 53 4.76 4.19 -0.39
C LEU A 53 4.16 3.98 1.00
N CYS A 54 4.44 2.83 1.64
CA CYS A 54 4.03 2.58 3.02
C CYS A 54 4.65 3.61 3.99
N VAL A 55 5.95 3.90 3.84
CA VAL A 55 6.65 4.90 4.66
C VAL A 55 6.06 6.29 4.45
N GLN A 56 5.74 6.68 3.21
CA GLN A 56 5.11 7.97 2.93
C GLN A 56 3.72 8.07 3.57
N ALA A 57 2.89 7.02 3.47
CA ALA A 57 1.60 6.97 4.15
C ALA A 57 1.74 7.04 5.68
N PHE A 58 2.76 6.36 6.23
CA PHE A 58 3.08 6.43 7.66
C PHE A 58 3.42 7.85 8.11
N ARG A 59 4.20 8.62 7.34
CA ARG A 59 4.54 10.00 7.67
C ARG A 59 3.31 10.88 7.85
N ALA A 60 2.28 10.68 7.01
CA ALA A 60 1.00 11.37 7.16
C ALA A 60 0.23 10.93 8.42
N LEU A 61 0.46 9.70 8.91
CA LEU A 61 -0.11 9.19 10.15
C LEU A 61 0.67 9.68 11.37
N GLU A 62 2.00 9.64 11.31
CA GLU A 62 2.91 10.03 12.38
C GLU A 62 2.73 11.50 12.82
N SER A 63 2.39 12.37 11.86
CA SER A 63 2.13 13.79 12.14
C SER A 63 0.85 14.04 12.98
N ARG A 64 0.04 13.01 13.24
CA ARG A 64 -1.19 13.15 14.03
C ARG A 64 -0.92 13.16 15.52
N PRO A 65 -1.58 14.03 16.30
CA PRO A 65 -1.42 14.09 17.75
C PRO A 65 -1.75 12.74 18.42
N GLY A 66 -0.89 12.34 19.35
CA GLY A 66 -1.10 11.13 20.17
C GLY A 66 -0.78 9.81 19.47
N PHE A 67 -0.07 9.83 18.37
CA PHE A 67 0.55 8.65 17.77
C PHE A 67 2.04 8.61 18.17
N ASP A 68 2.49 7.45 18.65
CA ASP A 68 3.89 7.21 19.04
C ASP A 68 4.38 5.92 18.37
N PRO A 69 5.32 6.02 17.41
CA PRO A 69 5.89 4.85 16.73
C PRO A 69 6.53 3.81 17.66
N ALA A 70 7.06 4.26 18.81
CA ALA A 70 7.67 3.38 19.81
C ALA A 70 6.66 2.43 20.48
N THR A 71 5.36 2.66 20.31
CA THR A 71 4.28 1.81 20.85
C THR A 71 3.74 0.78 19.86
N VAL A 72 4.32 0.71 18.65
CA VAL A 72 3.87 -0.24 17.62
C VAL A 72 4.35 -1.65 17.96
N ASP A 73 3.39 -2.56 18.11
CA ASP A 73 3.63 -3.98 18.44
C ASP A 73 3.66 -4.87 17.19
N CYS A 74 3.06 -4.44 16.09
CA CYS A 74 3.13 -5.19 14.84
C CYS A 74 2.97 -4.29 13.60
N VAL A 75 3.59 -4.71 12.49
CA VAL A 75 3.44 -4.14 11.16
C VAL A 75 3.11 -5.23 10.15
N ILE A 76 2.02 -5.02 9.41
CA ILE A 76 1.50 -5.96 8.41
C ILE A 76 1.39 -5.21 7.10
N VAL A 77 1.95 -5.77 6.02
CA VAL A 77 1.80 -5.21 4.67
C VAL A 77 1.02 -6.18 3.81
N CYS A 78 -0.10 -5.73 3.26
CA CYS A 78 -0.88 -6.45 2.28
C CYS A 78 -0.50 -5.95 0.89
N THR A 79 0.13 -6.82 0.10
CA THR A 79 0.60 -6.48 -1.25
C THR A 79 0.77 -7.71 -2.13
N GLN A 80 0.50 -7.56 -3.42
CA GLN A 80 0.90 -8.49 -4.49
C GLN A 80 2.15 -8.00 -5.24
N ASN A 81 2.64 -6.81 -4.89
CA ASN A 81 3.80 -6.18 -5.50
C ASN A 81 4.89 -5.90 -4.46
N PRO A 82 5.47 -6.95 -3.84
CA PRO A 82 6.49 -6.79 -2.80
C PRO A 82 7.73 -6.08 -3.33
N ASP A 83 8.55 -5.55 -2.42
CA ASP A 83 9.84 -5.00 -2.75
C ASP A 83 10.74 -6.07 -3.39
N ALA A 84 11.57 -5.65 -4.31
CA ALA A 84 12.51 -6.52 -5.02
C ALA A 84 11.84 -7.82 -5.51
N HIS A 85 12.25 -8.98 -4.99
CA HIS A 85 11.72 -10.30 -5.30
C HIS A 85 10.98 -10.94 -4.11
N GLY A 86 10.50 -10.12 -3.15
CA GLY A 86 9.78 -10.59 -1.96
C GLY A 86 10.66 -11.08 -0.81
N LEU A 87 11.98 -10.92 -0.91
CA LEU A 87 12.93 -11.24 0.14
C LEU A 87 13.96 -10.11 0.32
N PRO A 88 14.04 -9.53 1.54
CA PRO A 88 13.14 -9.78 2.69
C PRO A 88 11.70 -9.35 2.37
N HIS A 89 10.72 -9.86 3.12
CA HIS A 89 9.33 -9.46 2.95
C HIS A 89 9.15 -7.97 3.22
N THR A 90 8.17 -7.35 2.54
CA THR A 90 8.01 -5.90 2.51
C THR A 90 7.78 -5.29 3.90
N ALA A 91 7.04 -5.98 4.77
CA ALA A 91 6.82 -5.52 6.15
C ALA A 91 8.12 -5.43 6.96
N ALA A 92 9.10 -6.32 6.74
CA ALA A 92 10.41 -6.22 7.39
C ALA A 92 11.19 -5.00 6.88
N VAL A 93 11.09 -4.70 5.57
CA VAL A 93 11.71 -3.50 4.99
C VAL A 93 11.06 -2.23 5.57
N VAL A 94 9.73 -2.19 5.65
CA VAL A 94 8.97 -1.09 6.26
C VAL A 94 9.36 -0.93 7.73
N HIS A 95 9.40 -2.04 8.49
CA HIS A 95 9.83 -2.06 9.89
C HIS A 95 11.20 -1.37 10.07
N GLY A 96 12.18 -1.77 9.25
CA GLY A 96 13.51 -1.18 9.29
C GLY A 96 13.54 0.30 8.90
N LYS A 97 12.85 0.68 7.81
CA LYS A 97 12.77 2.08 7.35
C LYS A 97 12.09 3.01 8.35
N LEU A 98 11.15 2.51 9.14
CA LEU A 98 10.43 3.28 10.16
C LEU A 98 11.13 3.26 11.52
N GLY A 99 12.16 2.43 11.72
CA GLY A 99 12.83 2.28 13.00
C GLY A 99 11.92 1.79 14.11
N LEU A 100 10.98 0.89 13.80
CA LEU A 100 10.04 0.34 14.77
C LEU A 100 10.77 -0.50 15.84
N PRO A 101 10.14 -0.72 17.03
CA PRO A 101 10.73 -1.54 18.07
C PRO A 101 11.09 -2.95 17.56
N GLN A 102 12.25 -3.47 17.93
CA GLN A 102 12.69 -4.83 17.53
C GLN A 102 11.76 -5.94 18.00
N THR A 103 10.92 -5.65 19.00
CA THR A 103 9.89 -6.57 19.50
C THR A 103 8.62 -6.58 18.64
N ALA A 104 8.48 -5.62 17.72
CA ALA A 104 7.31 -5.57 16.85
C ALA A 104 7.31 -6.72 15.84
N ALA A 105 6.23 -7.46 15.79
CA ALA A 105 6.03 -8.50 14.78
C ALA A 105 5.89 -7.88 13.38
N SER A 106 6.43 -8.57 12.35
CA SER A 106 6.29 -8.10 10.96
C SER A 106 6.03 -9.26 10.00
N PHE A 107 5.05 -9.11 9.11
CA PHE A 107 4.78 -10.09 8.04
C PHE A 107 3.95 -9.49 6.91
N ASP A 108 4.00 -10.14 5.74
CA ASP A 108 3.22 -9.77 4.57
C ASP A 108 1.97 -10.66 4.42
N ILE A 109 0.94 -10.09 3.78
CA ILE A 109 -0.25 -10.80 3.30
C ILE A 109 -0.29 -10.62 1.78
N SER A 110 -0.27 -11.72 1.03
CA SER A 110 -0.35 -11.67 -0.44
C SER A 110 -1.81 -11.72 -0.90
N LEU A 111 -2.48 -10.58 -0.87
CA LEU A 111 -3.85 -10.40 -1.37
C LEU A 111 -3.97 -9.05 -2.12
N GLY A 112 -4.83 -9.03 -3.14
CA GLY A 112 -5.17 -7.81 -3.90
C GLY A 112 -6.42 -7.11 -3.36
N CYS A 113 -7.48 -7.01 -4.18
CA CYS A 113 -8.68 -6.22 -3.89
C CYS A 113 -9.37 -6.53 -2.55
N SER A 114 -9.38 -7.80 -2.14
CA SER A 114 -9.93 -8.23 -0.84
C SER A 114 -8.97 -8.02 0.33
N GLY A 115 -7.71 -7.64 0.04
CA GLY A 115 -6.63 -7.56 1.03
C GLY A 115 -6.89 -6.62 2.19
N TYR A 116 -7.58 -5.51 1.96
CA TYR A 116 -7.94 -4.59 3.05
C TYR A 116 -8.87 -5.26 4.07
N VAL A 117 -9.92 -5.92 3.61
CA VAL A 117 -10.91 -6.55 4.50
C VAL A 117 -10.31 -7.73 5.25
N TYR A 118 -9.63 -8.63 4.52
CA TYR A 118 -8.94 -9.76 5.15
C TYR A 118 -7.78 -9.30 6.03
N GLY A 119 -7.04 -8.28 5.60
CA GLY A 119 -5.96 -7.69 6.38
C GLY A 119 -6.43 -7.16 7.73
N LEU A 120 -7.57 -6.44 7.77
CA LEU A 120 -8.17 -5.99 9.03
C LEU A 120 -8.58 -7.16 9.93
N SER A 121 -9.21 -8.19 9.36
CA SER A 121 -9.62 -9.38 10.10
C SER A 121 -8.40 -10.11 10.69
N LEU A 122 -7.38 -10.35 9.87
CA LEU A 122 -6.15 -11.02 10.29
C LEU A 122 -5.38 -10.21 11.33
N ALA A 123 -5.22 -8.90 11.11
CA ALA A 123 -4.55 -8.02 12.06
C ALA A 123 -5.26 -8.02 13.42
N THR A 124 -6.60 -7.92 13.42
CA THR A 124 -7.40 -7.95 14.64
C THR A 124 -7.24 -9.27 15.38
N ALA A 125 -7.37 -10.40 14.68
CA ALA A 125 -7.24 -11.74 15.26
C ALA A 125 -5.81 -11.97 15.78
N PHE A 126 -4.78 -11.60 15.02
CA PHE A 126 -3.40 -11.72 15.43
C PHE A 126 -3.07 -10.90 16.68
N MET A 127 -3.51 -9.64 16.69
CA MET A 127 -3.29 -8.76 17.84
C MET A 127 -3.99 -9.27 19.10
N GLN A 128 -5.25 -9.74 18.98
CA GLN A 128 -6.01 -10.30 20.11
C GLN A 128 -5.34 -11.55 20.65
N ALA A 129 -4.95 -12.49 19.78
CA ALA A 129 -4.33 -13.75 20.19
C ALA A 129 -2.99 -13.56 20.89
N ASN A 130 -2.25 -12.51 20.56
CA ASN A 130 -0.91 -12.23 21.08
C ASN A 130 -0.87 -11.10 22.13
N GLY A 131 -2.02 -10.57 22.55
CA GLY A 131 -2.08 -9.49 23.53
C GLY A 131 -1.50 -8.16 23.07
N LEU A 132 -1.41 -7.92 21.74
CA LEU A 132 -0.84 -6.72 21.15
C LEU A 132 -1.85 -5.56 21.22
N ARG A 133 -1.35 -4.34 21.36
CA ARG A 133 -2.18 -3.15 21.62
C ARG A 133 -2.20 -2.17 20.46
N SER A 134 -1.12 -2.08 19.70
CA SER A 134 -0.94 -1.13 18.61
C SER A 134 -0.37 -1.83 17.38
N GLY A 135 -1.03 -1.69 16.24
CA GLY A 135 -0.57 -2.29 14.98
C GLY A 135 -0.76 -1.37 13.80
N LEU A 136 0.08 -1.56 12.79
CA LEU A 136 0.00 -0.91 11.51
C LEU A 136 -0.40 -1.94 10.45
N LEU A 137 -1.44 -1.63 9.69
CA LEU A 137 -1.81 -2.38 8.49
C LEU A 137 -1.65 -1.45 7.29
N PHE A 138 -0.78 -1.82 6.36
CA PHE A 138 -0.64 -1.16 5.08
C PHE A 138 -1.28 -2.02 3.98
N THR A 139 -1.92 -1.36 3.02
CA THR A 139 -2.33 -1.95 1.74
C THR A 139 -1.69 -1.11 0.64
N ALA A 140 -0.78 -1.69 -0.13
CA ALA A 140 -0.03 -0.94 -1.13
C ALA A 140 0.31 -1.84 -2.33
N ASP A 141 -0.28 -1.51 -3.47
CA ASP A 141 -0.09 -2.25 -4.71
C ASP A 141 0.24 -1.32 -5.88
N PRO A 142 1.52 -0.96 -6.07
CA PRO A 142 1.94 -0.14 -7.20
C PRO A 142 1.99 -0.96 -8.50
N TYR A 143 0.83 -1.28 -9.08
CA TYR A 143 0.74 -2.07 -10.32
C TYR A 143 1.53 -1.47 -11.48
N SER A 144 1.79 -0.16 -11.49
CA SER A 144 2.70 0.46 -12.46
C SER A 144 4.15 -0.02 -12.38
N LYS A 145 4.47 -0.91 -11.40
CA LYS A 145 5.76 -1.60 -11.29
C LYS A 145 5.86 -2.79 -12.26
N ILE A 146 4.75 -3.47 -12.51
CA ILE A 146 4.71 -4.77 -13.20
C ILE A 146 3.89 -4.75 -14.49
N LEU A 147 2.88 -3.88 -14.61
CA LEU A 147 2.03 -3.81 -15.79
C LEU A 147 2.72 -3.04 -16.91
N ASP A 148 2.65 -3.57 -18.13
CA ASP A 148 3.03 -2.83 -19.33
C ASP A 148 1.97 -1.76 -19.59
N PRO A 149 2.33 -0.47 -19.58
CA PRO A 149 1.38 0.59 -19.82
C PRO A 149 0.79 0.62 -21.24
N ARG A 150 1.30 -0.21 -22.15
CA ARG A 150 0.79 -0.35 -23.53
C ARG A 150 -0.21 -1.48 -23.69
N ASP A 151 -0.29 -2.37 -22.68
CA ASP A 151 -1.22 -3.50 -22.67
C ASP A 151 -2.52 -3.06 -21.96
N TRP A 152 -3.61 -3.04 -22.73
CA TRP A 152 -4.94 -2.60 -22.30
C TRP A 152 -6.01 -3.69 -22.45
N ASP A 153 -5.60 -4.92 -22.75
CA ASP A 153 -6.49 -6.07 -22.92
C ASP A 153 -6.79 -6.81 -21.62
#